data_b425260a3bf332ccd37eed067f6c824b
#
_entry.id   b425260a3bf332ccd37eed067f6c824b
#
_cell.length_a   1.000
_cell.length_b   1.000
_cell.length_c   1.000
_cell.angle_alpha   90.00
_cell.angle_beta   90.00
_cell.angle_gamma   90.00
#
_symmetry.space_group_name_H-M   'P 1'
#
loop_
_entity.id
_entity.type
_entity.pdbx_description
1 polymer ?
#
loop_
_entity_poly.entity_id
_entity_poly.type
_entity_poly.pdbx_seq_one_letter_code
_entity_poly.pdbx_strand_id
1 'polypeptide(L)'
;MKTDAFDDVDRQLVHALQIDGRAPFARIAAVLGVSDQTVARRYTRLRTRGLVRVLGLTDTTALGEVEWSLRVQCRPDAALSVAEALARRADTSWVSLMTGGTEIAVVVRSRSGQDGDELLLRELPRTPQVVGVTAQCLLHQFFGGQQGLVNKSGALSERQVALLRTEEGGGPPSQG
;
A
#
# COMPACT_ATOMS: atom_id res chain seq x y z
N MET A 1 -16.43 -4.70 28.91
CA MET A 1 -15.46 -4.08 28.00
C MET A 1 -16.24 -3.51 26.82
N LYS A 2 -16.50 -2.19 26.77
CA LYS A 2 -17.12 -1.58 25.59
C LYS A 2 -16.11 -1.68 24.45
N THR A 3 -16.35 -2.58 23.51
CA THR A 3 -15.67 -2.60 22.23
C THR A 3 -15.99 -1.26 21.57
N ASP A 4 -15.01 -0.37 21.56
CA ASP A 4 -15.09 0.92 20.87
C ASP A 4 -15.05 0.56 19.38
N ALA A 5 -16.20 0.20 18.86
CA ALA A 5 -16.37 -0.34 17.53
C ALA A 5 -15.97 0.73 16.51
N PHE A 6 -15.31 0.30 15.46
CA PHE A 6 -15.03 1.08 14.27
C PHE A 6 -16.40 1.41 13.61
N ASP A 7 -16.90 2.61 13.87
CA ASP A 7 -18.25 3.04 13.48
C ASP A 7 -18.29 3.61 12.04
N ASP A 8 -19.48 3.99 11.58
CA ASP A 8 -19.65 4.48 10.21
C ASP A 8 -18.91 5.80 9.94
N VAL A 9 -18.82 6.69 10.93
CA VAL A 9 -18.03 7.92 10.78
C VAL A 9 -16.55 7.63 10.71
N ASP A 10 -16.06 6.60 11.41
CA ASP A 10 -14.67 6.15 11.29
C ASP A 10 -14.39 5.57 9.89
N ARG A 11 -15.34 4.77 9.34
CA ARG A 11 -15.25 4.25 7.96
C ARG A 11 -15.21 5.37 6.94
N GLN A 12 -16.09 6.36 7.10
CA GLN A 12 -16.15 7.53 6.24
C GLN A 12 -14.87 8.36 6.31
N LEU A 13 -14.34 8.59 7.51
CA LEU A 13 -13.08 9.29 7.72
C LEU A 13 -11.91 8.56 7.03
N VAL A 14 -11.80 7.24 7.21
CA VAL A 14 -10.76 6.44 6.54
C VAL A 14 -10.91 6.52 5.03
N HIS A 15 -12.12 6.42 4.49
CA HIS A 15 -12.35 6.55 3.06
C HIS A 15 -12.00 7.95 2.55
N ALA A 16 -12.32 9.02 3.28
CA ALA A 16 -11.91 10.38 2.94
C ALA A 16 -10.37 10.52 2.85
N LEU A 17 -9.65 9.95 3.83
CA LEU A 17 -8.18 9.94 3.84
C LEU A 17 -7.56 9.05 2.75
N GLN A 18 -8.27 8.03 2.27
CA GLN A 18 -7.85 7.23 1.11
C GLN A 18 -7.97 8.01 -0.21
N ILE A 19 -8.93 8.93 -0.29
CA ILE A 19 -9.11 9.81 -1.47
C ILE A 19 -8.07 10.94 -1.44
N ASP A 20 -7.95 11.64 -0.30
CA ASP A 20 -6.99 12.70 -0.10
C ASP A 20 -6.41 12.62 1.33
N GLY A 21 -5.23 12.03 1.44
CA GLY A 21 -4.52 11.87 2.72
C GLY A 21 -4.02 13.19 3.32
N ARG A 22 -4.09 14.29 2.58
CA ARG A 22 -3.71 15.65 3.01
C ARG A 22 -4.91 16.57 3.23
N ALA A 23 -6.15 16.08 3.00
CA ALA A 23 -7.35 16.88 3.18
C ALA A 23 -7.40 17.52 4.57
N PRO A 24 -7.63 18.84 4.68
CA PRO A 24 -7.82 19.49 5.96
C PRO A 24 -9.00 18.87 6.71
N PHE A 25 -8.90 18.74 8.04
CA PHE A 25 -9.98 18.16 8.84
C PHE A 25 -11.29 18.93 8.71
N ALA A 26 -11.22 20.26 8.56
CA ALA A 26 -12.41 21.08 8.31
C ALA A 26 -13.14 20.69 7.02
N ARG A 27 -12.39 20.35 5.95
CA ARG A 27 -12.96 19.88 4.68
C ARG A 27 -13.62 18.50 4.84
N ILE A 28 -12.91 17.56 5.48
CA ILE A 28 -13.48 16.24 5.79
C ILE A 28 -14.73 16.40 6.63
N ALA A 29 -14.72 17.24 7.65
CA ALA A 29 -15.84 17.51 8.53
C ALA A 29 -17.07 18.02 7.77
N ALA A 30 -16.87 18.99 6.87
CA ALA A 30 -17.93 19.52 6.01
C ALA A 30 -18.56 18.44 5.11
N VAL A 31 -17.74 17.54 4.54
CA VAL A 31 -18.21 16.44 3.70
C VAL A 31 -18.97 15.38 4.51
N LEU A 32 -18.54 15.12 5.75
CA LEU A 32 -19.15 14.12 6.63
C LEU A 32 -20.35 14.65 7.44
N GLY A 33 -20.57 15.96 7.46
CA GLY A 33 -21.63 16.58 8.26
C GLY A 33 -21.37 16.52 9.77
N VAL A 34 -20.09 16.57 10.18
CA VAL A 34 -19.65 16.56 11.59
C VAL A 34 -18.75 17.78 11.87
N SER A 35 -18.38 18.01 13.14
CA SER A 35 -17.41 19.05 13.47
C SER A 35 -15.97 18.61 13.14
N ASP A 36 -15.10 19.56 12.80
CA ASP A 36 -13.67 19.36 12.61
C ASP A 36 -12.97 18.80 13.87
N GLN A 37 -13.41 19.21 15.05
CA GLN A 37 -12.95 18.65 16.31
C GLN A 37 -13.32 17.16 16.45
N THR A 38 -14.48 16.74 15.93
CA THR A 38 -14.88 15.32 15.91
C THR A 38 -13.95 14.54 14.99
N VAL A 39 -13.64 15.06 13.80
CA VAL A 39 -12.70 14.44 12.86
C VAL A 39 -11.32 14.31 13.49
N ALA A 40 -10.77 15.39 14.06
CA ALA A 40 -9.44 15.40 14.68
C ALA A 40 -9.33 14.39 15.83
N ARG A 41 -10.33 14.33 16.71
CA ARG A 41 -10.38 13.37 17.82
C ARG A 41 -10.42 11.91 17.31
N ARG A 42 -11.25 11.62 16.30
CA ARG A 42 -11.36 10.29 15.70
C ARG A 42 -10.06 9.88 15.01
N TYR A 43 -9.48 10.76 14.21
CA TYR A 43 -8.20 10.52 13.56
C TYR A 43 -7.10 10.19 14.57
N THR A 44 -6.96 11.00 15.63
CA THR A 44 -5.99 10.77 16.70
C THR A 44 -6.19 9.39 17.34
N ARG A 45 -7.44 9.03 17.68
CA ARG A 45 -7.77 7.73 18.24
C ARG A 45 -7.37 6.57 17.31
N LEU A 46 -7.73 6.65 16.02
CA LEU A 46 -7.42 5.61 15.02
C LEU A 46 -5.92 5.48 14.81
N ARG A 47 -5.21 6.61 14.73
CA ARG A 47 -3.76 6.65 14.58
C ARG A 47 -3.05 6.04 15.80
N THR A 48 -3.42 6.43 17.00
CA THR A 48 -2.81 5.92 18.24
C THR A 48 -3.00 4.42 18.40
N ARG A 49 -4.12 3.89 17.91
CA ARG A 49 -4.40 2.44 17.88
C ARG A 49 -3.73 1.71 16.72
N GLY A 50 -3.00 2.39 15.86
CA GLY A 50 -2.37 1.79 14.67
C GLY A 50 -3.35 1.35 13.58
N LEU A 51 -4.63 1.77 13.65
CA LEU A 51 -5.68 1.41 12.68
C LEU A 51 -5.62 2.24 11.40
N VAL A 52 -5.00 3.41 11.46
CA VAL A 52 -4.82 4.32 10.31
C VAL A 52 -3.41 4.88 10.28
N ARG A 53 -2.81 4.86 9.10
CA ARG A 53 -1.58 5.57 8.76
C ARG A 53 -1.77 6.31 7.45
N VAL A 54 -1.35 7.56 7.39
CA VAL A 54 -1.21 8.32 6.14
C VAL A 54 0.24 8.20 5.70
N LEU A 55 0.47 7.67 4.50
CA LEU A 55 1.79 7.43 3.93
C LEU A 55 1.90 8.20 2.62
N GLY A 56 3.10 8.74 2.35
CA GLY A 56 3.45 9.22 1.02
C GLY A 56 3.77 8.03 0.12
N LEU A 57 3.16 8.01 -1.05
CA LEU A 57 3.49 7.03 -2.10
C LEU A 57 4.30 7.74 -3.18
N THR A 58 5.35 7.09 -3.64
CA THR A 58 6.17 7.57 -4.76
C THR A 58 5.71 6.93 -6.06
N ASP A 59 5.75 7.70 -7.14
CA ASP A 59 5.58 7.17 -8.48
C ASP A 59 6.85 6.45 -8.90
N THR A 60 6.83 5.14 -8.83
CA THR A 60 7.96 4.29 -9.19
C THR A 60 8.32 4.44 -10.67
N THR A 61 7.32 4.57 -11.55
CA THR A 61 7.52 4.76 -12.98
C THR A 61 8.17 6.11 -13.28
N ALA A 62 7.71 7.20 -12.64
CA ALA A 62 8.31 8.53 -12.78
C ALA A 62 9.75 8.59 -12.22
N LEU A 63 10.08 7.72 -11.27
CA LEU A 63 11.44 7.57 -10.73
C LEU A 63 12.33 6.65 -11.58
N GLY A 64 11.81 6.08 -12.67
CA GLY A 64 12.53 5.12 -13.51
C GLY A 64 12.74 3.77 -12.82
N GLU A 65 11.90 3.45 -11.84
CA GLU A 65 11.94 2.17 -11.15
C GLU A 65 11.00 1.16 -11.81
N VAL A 66 11.39 -0.11 -11.79
CA VAL A 66 10.60 -1.25 -12.26
C VAL A 66 10.20 -2.08 -11.05
N GLU A 67 8.94 -2.50 -11.03
CA GLU A 67 8.41 -3.35 -9.98
C GLU A 67 8.35 -4.81 -10.44
N TRP A 68 8.90 -5.70 -9.59
CA TRP A 68 8.87 -7.14 -9.81
C TRP A 68 8.01 -7.81 -8.75
N SER A 69 7.09 -8.65 -9.19
CA SER A 69 6.33 -9.55 -8.33
C SER A 69 6.99 -10.92 -8.32
N LEU A 70 7.41 -11.37 -7.15
CA LEU A 70 8.10 -12.64 -6.97
C LEU A 70 7.22 -13.60 -6.16
N ARG A 71 7.26 -14.86 -6.55
CA ARG A 71 6.77 -15.99 -5.75
C ARG A 71 7.94 -16.89 -5.44
N VAL A 72 8.33 -16.94 -4.17
CA VAL A 72 9.46 -17.71 -3.68
C VAL A 72 8.94 -18.93 -2.94
N GLN A 73 9.22 -20.11 -3.47
CA GLN A 73 8.90 -21.37 -2.82
C GLN A 73 10.06 -21.81 -1.94
N CYS A 74 9.76 -22.10 -0.69
CA CYS A 74 10.72 -22.50 0.31
C CYS A 74 10.41 -23.86 0.90
N ARG A 75 11.41 -24.48 1.53
CA ARG A 75 11.18 -25.63 2.40
C ARG A 75 10.29 -25.20 3.58
N PRO A 76 9.42 -26.10 4.09
CA PRO A 76 8.41 -25.76 5.09
C PRO A 76 8.96 -25.10 6.36
N ASP A 77 10.14 -25.52 6.80
CA ASP A 77 10.80 -25.07 8.01
C ASP A 77 11.56 -23.73 7.86
N ALA A 78 11.71 -23.26 6.64
CA ALA A 78 12.58 -22.13 6.32
C ALA A 78 11.84 -20.88 5.83
N ALA A 79 10.58 -20.98 5.43
CA ALA A 79 9.88 -19.90 4.76
C ALA A 79 9.79 -18.63 5.63
N LEU A 80 9.61 -18.76 6.95
CA LEU A 80 9.55 -17.60 7.86
C LEU A 80 10.88 -16.84 7.89
N SER A 81 11.99 -17.55 8.06
CA SER A 81 13.32 -16.93 8.12
C SER A 81 13.74 -16.29 6.79
N VAL A 82 13.34 -16.90 5.67
CA VAL A 82 13.56 -16.31 4.33
C VAL A 82 12.68 -15.06 4.14
N ALA A 83 11.41 -15.09 4.55
CA ALA A 83 10.53 -13.93 4.48
C ALA A 83 11.05 -12.76 5.31
N GLU A 84 11.55 -13.02 6.53
CA GLU A 84 12.16 -12.00 7.38
C GLU A 84 13.45 -11.43 6.76
N ALA A 85 14.26 -12.26 6.12
CA ALA A 85 15.46 -11.80 5.42
C ALA A 85 15.10 -10.89 4.23
N LEU A 86 14.11 -11.28 3.42
CA LEU A 86 13.59 -10.46 2.33
C LEU A 86 12.99 -9.14 2.81
N ALA A 87 12.26 -9.15 3.93
CA ALA A 87 11.66 -7.94 4.50
C ALA A 87 12.68 -6.91 5.02
N ARG A 88 13.92 -7.31 5.30
CA ARG A 88 15.01 -6.39 5.70
C ARG A 88 15.71 -5.72 4.54
N ARG A 89 15.47 -6.12 3.31
CA ARG A 89 16.10 -5.54 2.13
C ARG A 89 15.56 -4.15 1.83
N ALA A 90 16.40 -3.26 1.36
CA ALA A 90 16.01 -1.89 1.02
C ALA A 90 15.18 -1.79 -0.28
N ASP A 91 15.36 -2.76 -1.18
CA ASP A 91 14.66 -2.84 -2.46
C ASP A 91 13.30 -3.54 -2.39
N THR A 92 12.96 -4.11 -1.24
CA THR A 92 11.68 -4.81 -1.02
C THR A 92 10.61 -3.85 -0.51
N SER A 93 9.49 -3.78 -1.20
CA SER A 93 8.34 -2.95 -0.82
C SER A 93 7.22 -3.72 -0.14
N TRP A 94 7.14 -5.04 -0.36
CA TRP A 94 6.12 -5.89 0.20
C TRP A 94 6.61 -7.33 0.36
N VAL A 95 6.34 -7.95 1.51
CA VAL A 95 6.58 -9.38 1.77
C VAL A 95 5.39 -9.98 2.49
N SER A 96 4.89 -11.09 2.00
CA SER A 96 3.80 -11.85 2.63
C SER A 96 4.08 -13.34 2.58
N LEU A 97 3.93 -14.01 3.73
CA LEU A 97 3.90 -15.46 3.78
C LEU A 97 2.49 -15.94 3.42
N MET A 98 2.40 -16.80 2.42
CA MET A 98 1.11 -17.29 1.91
C MET A 98 0.61 -18.51 2.72
N THR A 99 -0.68 -18.82 2.58
CA THR A 99 -1.28 -20.02 3.20
C THR A 99 -0.54 -21.27 2.76
N GLY A 100 -0.33 -22.20 3.70
CA GLY A 100 0.51 -23.39 3.49
C GLY A 100 1.95 -23.23 3.99
N GLY A 101 2.39 -22.01 4.30
CA GLY A 101 3.67 -21.76 4.97
C GLY A 101 4.94 -22.11 4.18
N THR A 102 4.82 -22.29 2.86
CA THR A 102 5.93 -22.66 1.99
C THR A 102 6.16 -21.67 0.85
N GLU A 103 5.24 -20.74 0.64
CA GLU A 103 5.33 -19.75 -0.42
C GLU A 103 5.34 -18.33 0.14
N ILE A 104 6.25 -17.52 -0.35
CA ILE A 104 6.40 -16.10 -0.01
C ILE A 104 6.09 -15.28 -1.26
N ALA A 105 5.16 -14.34 -1.15
CA ALA A 105 4.94 -13.30 -2.16
C ALA A 105 5.77 -12.07 -1.80
N VAL A 106 6.53 -11.57 -2.76
CA VAL A 106 7.44 -10.43 -2.57
C VAL A 106 7.25 -9.44 -3.71
N VAL A 107 7.24 -8.16 -3.40
CA VAL A 107 7.35 -7.09 -4.39
C VAL A 107 8.66 -6.37 -4.18
N VAL A 108 9.48 -6.34 -5.23
CA VAL A 108 10.80 -5.72 -5.26
C VAL A 108 10.78 -4.57 -6.25
N ARG A 109 11.43 -3.46 -5.89
CA ARG A 109 11.65 -2.31 -6.76
C ARG A 109 13.12 -2.23 -7.14
N SER A 110 13.38 -2.13 -8.42
CA SER A 110 14.73 -1.93 -8.93
C SER A 110 14.77 -0.76 -9.91
N ARG A 111 15.85 0.00 -9.89
CA ARG A 111 16.16 0.91 -10.99
C ARG A 111 16.59 0.08 -12.19
N SER A 112 16.05 0.39 -13.36
CA SER A 112 16.21 -0.44 -14.55
C SER A 112 17.65 -0.98 -14.71
N GLY A 113 17.81 -2.29 -14.68
CA GLY A 113 18.92 -3.03 -15.23
C GLY A 113 19.98 -3.58 -14.28
N GLN A 114 20.00 -3.30 -12.96
CA GLN A 114 21.09 -3.82 -12.12
C GLN A 114 20.69 -4.48 -10.79
N ASP A 115 19.82 -3.86 -9.99
CA ASP A 115 19.57 -4.36 -8.62
C ASP A 115 18.62 -5.56 -8.56
N GLY A 116 17.62 -5.62 -9.44
CA GLY A 116 16.66 -6.74 -9.51
C GLY A 116 17.31 -8.04 -9.99
N ASP A 117 18.28 -7.94 -10.89
CA ASP A 117 18.99 -9.10 -11.46
C ASP A 117 19.85 -9.80 -10.41
N GLU A 118 20.43 -9.08 -9.46
CA GLU A 118 21.26 -9.69 -8.43
C GLU A 118 20.45 -10.57 -7.48
N LEU A 119 19.32 -10.08 -7.00
CA LEU A 119 18.42 -10.88 -6.16
C LEU A 119 17.90 -12.11 -6.90
N LEU A 120 17.39 -11.91 -8.13
CA LEU A 120 16.71 -12.95 -8.91
C LEU A 120 17.67 -14.00 -9.45
N LEU A 121 18.82 -13.56 -9.97
CA LEU A 121 19.76 -14.45 -10.69
C LEU A 121 20.86 -15.02 -9.79
N ARG A 122 21.15 -14.39 -8.66
CA ARG A 122 22.28 -14.77 -7.81
C ARG A 122 21.90 -15.16 -6.39
N GLU A 123 21.16 -14.33 -5.68
CA GLU A 123 20.92 -14.54 -4.24
C GLU A 123 19.86 -15.62 -3.97
N LEU A 124 18.67 -15.49 -4.56
CA LEU A 124 17.61 -16.46 -4.34
C LEU A 124 17.95 -17.88 -4.81
N PRO A 125 18.51 -18.09 -6.03
CA PRO A 125 18.91 -19.43 -6.48
C PRO A 125 20.02 -20.08 -5.66
N ARG A 126 20.84 -19.28 -4.97
CA ARG A 126 21.93 -19.77 -4.10
C ARG A 126 21.49 -20.02 -2.66
N THR A 127 20.28 -19.64 -2.29
CA THR A 127 19.74 -19.86 -0.96
C THR A 127 19.26 -21.31 -0.85
N PRO A 128 19.89 -22.17 -0.03
CA PRO A 128 19.58 -23.61 -0.01
C PRO A 128 18.15 -23.95 0.40
N GLN A 129 17.48 -23.02 1.09
CA GLN A 129 16.11 -23.14 1.56
C GLN A 129 15.08 -22.81 0.48
N VAL A 130 15.48 -22.14 -0.60
CA VAL A 130 14.64 -21.78 -1.74
C VAL A 130 14.57 -22.96 -2.69
N VAL A 131 13.34 -23.43 -2.98
CA VAL A 131 13.08 -24.54 -3.88
C VAL A 131 12.78 -24.06 -5.30
N GLY A 132 12.16 -22.88 -5.40
CA GLY A 132 11.81 -22.30 -6.69
C GLY A 132 11.49 -20.81 -6.57
N VAL A 133 11.66 -20.10 -7.67
CA VAL A 133 11.33 -18.68 -7.80
C VAL A 133 10.61 -18.45 -9.12
N THR A 134 9.47 -17.79 -9.06
CA THR A 134 8.80 -17.22 -10.23
C THR A 134 8.86 -15.71 -10.13
N ALA A 135 9.32 -15.04 -11.16
CA ALA A 135 9.44 -13.59 -11.20
C ALA A 135 8.64 -13.03 -12.39
N GLN A 136 7.88 -11.99 -12.14
CA GLN A 136 7.08 -11.29 -13.13
C GLN A 136 7.30 -9.80 -13.01
N CYS A 137 7.70 -9.16 -14.09
CA CYS A 137 7.78 -7.72 -14.17
C CYS A 137 6.37 -7.13 -14.27
N LEU A 138 6.08 -6.12 -13.46
CA LEU A 138 4.83 -5.37 -13.55
C LEU A 138 4.90 -4.42 -14.75
N LEU A 139 4.12 -4.70 -15.78
CA LEU A 139 4.11 -3.89 -17.00
C LEU A 139 3.16 -2.70 -16.90
N HIS A 140 2.00 -2.90 -16.29
CA HIS A 140 0.98 -1.86 -16.14
C HIS A 140 0.07 -2.14 -14.95
N GLN A 141 -0.26 -1.08 -14.21
CA GLN A 141 -1.18 -1.15 -13.08
C GLN A 141 -2.47 -0.40 -13.39
N PHE A 142 -3.57 -1.14 -13.56
CA PHE A 142 -4.88 -0.57 -13.88
C PHE A 142 -5.60 0.04 -12.67
N PHE A 143 -5.26 -0.40 -11.46
CA PHE A 143 -5.87 0.06 -10.21
C PHE A 143 -4.90 -0.14 -9.03
N GLY A 144 -4.97 0.75 -8.06
CA GLY A 144 -4.03 0.78 -6.93
C GLY A 144 -2.82 1.67 -7.22
N GLY A 145 -1.64 1.33 -6.74
CA GLY A 145 -0.41 2.10 -6.94
C GLY A 145 -0.47 3.46 -6.26
N GLN A 146 -0.19 4.53 -7.01
CA GLN A 146 -0.15 5.90 -6.50
C GLN A 146 -1.47 6.39 -5.90
N GLN A 147 -2.59 5.91 -6.42
CA GLN A 147 -3.93 6.24 -5.88
C GLN A 147 -4.22 5.49 -4.58
N GLY A 148 -3.28 4.68 -4.10
CA GLY A 148 -3.45 3.86 -2.91
C GLY A 148 -4.49 2.77 -3.08
N LEU A 149 -4.75 2.05 -2.01
CA LEU A 149 -5.83 1.06 -1.93
C LEU A 149 -7.16 1.80 -1.64
N VAL A 150 -7.63 2.61 -2.59
CA VAL A 150 -8.94 3.26 -2.44
C VAL A 150 -10.01 2.18 -2.50
N ASN A 151 -10.78 2.05 -1.43
CA ASN A 151 -11.87 1.09 -1.38
C ASN A 151 -12.97 1.51 -2.36
N LYS A 152 -13.17 0.74 -3.43
CA LYS A 152 -14.22 0.98 -4.43
C LYS A 152 -15.62 0.93 -3.85
N SER A 153 -15.83 0.16 -2.78
CA SER A 153 -17.09 0.04 -2.03
C SER A 153 -17.07 0.86 -0.73
N GLY A 154 -16.53 2.07 -0.80
CA GLY A 154 -16.29 2.90 0.37
C GLY A 154 -17.56 3.41 1.06
N ALA A 155 -17.37 3.95 2.28
CA ALA A 155 -18.44 4.45 3.13
C ALA A 155 -18.97 5.85 2.71
N LEU A 156 -18.35 6.48 1.69
CA LEU A 156 -18.77 7.79 1.15
C LEU A 156 -19.62 7.60 -0.10
N SER A 157 -20.62 8.45 -0.28
CA SER A 157 -21.37 8.57 -1.52
C SER A 157 -20.54 9.18 -2.63
N GLU A 158 -20.92 8.98 -3.90
CA GLU A 158 -20.25 9.57 -5.06
C GLU A 158 -20.14 11.10 -4.97
N ARG A 159 -21.19 11.77 -4.45
CA ARG A 159 -21.18 13.21 -4.21
C ARG A 159 -20.11 13.62 -3.20
N GLN A 160 -19.97 12.90 -2.09
CA GLN A 160 -18.95 13.16 -1.07
C GLN A 160 -17.54 12.91 -1.62
N VAL A 161 -17.35 11.87 -2.41
CA VAL A 161 -16.10 11.59 -3.12
C VAL A 161 -15.73 12.72 -4.07
N ALA A 162 -16.69 13.21 -4.86
CA ALA A 162 -16.48 14.34 -5.78
C ALA A 162 -16.04 15.61 -5.03
N LEU A 163 -16.67 15.92 -3.90
CA LEU A 163 -16.30 17.08 -3.06
C LEU A 163 -14.86 16.98 -2.50
N LEU A 164 -14.35 15.79 -2.25
CA LEU A 164 -12.98 15.59 -1.77
C LEU A 164 -11.94 15.69 -2.90
N ARG A 165 -12.31 15.37 -4.15
CA ARG A 165 -11.42 15.40 -5.32
C ARG A 165 -11.28 16.78 -5.96
N THR A 166 -12.16 17.74 -5.70
CA THR A 166 -12.31 18.99 -6.47
C THR A 166 -11.11 19.94 -6.39
N GLU A 167 -10.06 19.68 -5.61
CA GLU A 167 -8.87 20.52 -5.50
C GLU A 167 -7.57 19.89 -6.05
N GLU A 168 -7.60 18.72 -6.65
CA GLU A 168 -6.41 18.13 -7.32
C GLU A 168 -6.09 18.73 -8.71
N GLY A 169 -6.74 19.82 -9.08
CA GLY A 169 -6.57 20.51 -10.37
C GLY A 169 -5.33 21.41 -10.47
N GLY A 170 -4.14 20.93 -10.09
CA GLY A 170 -2.89 21.71 -10.15
C GLY A 170 -1.66 20.98 -10.70
N GLY A 171 -1.79 19.75 -11.16
CA GLY A 171 -0.70 19.05 -11.87
C GLY A 171 -0.83 19.24 -13.39
N PRO A 172 0.29 19.48 -14.12
CA PRO A 172 0.23 19.59 -15.58
C PRO A 172 -0.26 18.26 -16.19
N PRO A 173 -1.05 18.31 -17.27
CA PRO A 173 -1.48 17.11 -17.96
C PRO A 173 -0.25 16.36 -18.47
N SER A 174 -0.12 15.08 -18.15
CA SER A 174 0.88 14.21 -18.76
C SER A 174 0.58 14.14 -20.26
N GLN A 175 1.42 14.79 -21.06
CA GLN A 175 1.37 14.64 -22.51
C GLN A 175 1.82 13.22 -22.88
N GLY A 176 1.02 12.58 -23.69
CA GLY A 176 1.01 11.44 -24.55
C GLY A 176 2.10 10.39 -24.52
#